data_17d7d11953caca2ab34b5599cefb1ba0
#
_entry.id   17d7d11953caca2ab34b5599cefb1ba0
#
_cell.length_a   1.000
_cell.length_b   1.000
_cell.length_c   1.000
_cell.angle_alpha   90.00
_cell.angle_beta   90.00
_cell.angle_gamma   90.00
#
_symmetry.space_group_name_H-M   'P 1'
#
loop_
_entity.id
_entity.type
_entity.pdbx_description
1 polymer ?
#
loop_
_entity_poly.entity_id
_entity_poly.type
_entity_poly.pdbx_seq_one_letter_code
_entity_poly.pdbx_strand_id
1 'polypeptide(L)'
;LEFSITFRSNQPRKVLFDLLKIGFIEKSGRNKYRVISPTRLVKEDYSEHIRKCYQLLKTSRLKYALTKTDAVTKWTKGAYNANRFFGFHPIQIKIRKKDLAEWKKFFNKNKKDFVVWGKKYRKTLFSVFYIFYAEEDFKVKTVYGEPVEPLKDTIEYCQDNIATFEHA
;
A
#
# COMPACT_ATOMS: atom_id res chain seq x y z
N LEU A 1 -16.23 8.27 -25.90
CA LEU A 1 -16.79 7.15 -25.15
C LEU A 1 -17.10 7.64 -23.74
N GLU A 2 -18.39 7.88 -23.42
CA GLU A 2 -18.82 8.13 -22.04
C GLU A 2 -18.98 6.78 -21.35
N PHE A 3 -18.21 6.55 -20.29
CA PHE A 3 -18.40 5.42 -19.41
C PHE A 3 -19.24 5.89 -18.20
N SER A 4 -20.39 5.29 -17.99
CA SER A 4 -21.11 5.44 -16.73
C SER A 4 -20.63 4.35 -15.76
N ILE A 5 -20.00 4.76 -14.66
CA ILE A 5 -19.63 3.84 -13.58
C ILE A 5 -20.70 3.95 -12.50
N THR A 6 -21.41 2.86 -12.26
CA THR A 6 -22.37 2.78 -11.17
C THR A 6 -21.68 2.28 -9.90
N PHE A 7 -21.46 3.16 -8.94
CA PHE A 7 -20.94 2.79 -7.64
C PHE A 7 -22.07 2.32 -6.73
N ARG A 8 -22.01 1.05 -6.30
CA ARG A 8 -22.86 0.56 -5.20
C ARG A 8 -22.16 0.86 -3.87
N SER A 9 -22.39 2.04 -3.33
CA SER A 9 -21.86 2.42 -2.03
C SER A 9 -22.99 2.99 -1.17
N ASN A 10 -23.00 2.64 0.12
CA ASN A 10 -23.89 3.25 1.11
C ASN A 10 -23.53 4.72 1.41
N GLN A 11 -22.42 5.23 0.89
CA GLN A 11 -21.93 6.59 1.09
C GLN A 11 -21.37 7.21 -0.21
N PRO A 12 -22.15 7.37 -1.28
CA PRO A 12 -21.65 7.80 -2.59
C PRO A 12 -20.99 9.18 -2.57
N ARG A 13 -21.49 10.12 -1.76
CA ARG A 13 -20.88 11.47 -1.62
C ARG A 13 -19.47 11.41 -1.03
N LYS A 14 -19.24 10.53 -0.07
CA LYS A 14 -17.93 10.36 0.54
C LYS A 14 -16.94 9.75 -0.46
N VAL A 15 -17.39 8.74 -1.21
CA VAL A 15 -16.55 8.13 -2.27
C VAL A 15 -16.17 9.15 -3.32
N LEU A 16 -17.11 9.98 -3.79
CA LEU A 16 -16.83 11.07 -4.74
C LEU A 16 -15.84 12.09 -4.17
N PHE A 17 -16.01 12.49 -2.92
CA PHE A 17 -15.07 13.39 -2.25
C PHE A 17 -13.67 12.82 -2.17
N ASP A 18 -13.55 11.54 -1.76
CA ASP A 18 -12.27 10.86 -1.65
C ASP A 18 -11.60 10.70 -3.03
N LEU A 19 -12.36 10.36 -4.08
CA LEU A 19 -11.87 10.28 -5.46
C LEU A 19 -11.40 11.62 -6.03
N LEU A 20 -12.09 12.72 -5.69
CA LEU A 20 -11.66 14.07 -6.04
C LEU A 20 -10.37 14.46 -5.33
N LYS A 21 -10.28 14.15 -4.03
CA LYS A 21 -9.13 14.48 -3.20
C LYS A 21 -7.84 13.79 -3.67
N ILE A 22 -7.94 12.56 -4.18
CA ILE A 22 -6.80 11.82 -4.73
C ILE A 22 -6.55 12.13 -6.22
N GLY A 23 -7.38 12.99 -6.84
CA GLY A 23 -7.22 13.35 -8.23
C GLY A 23 -7.62 12.25 -9.24
N PHE A 24 -8.39 11.25 -8.80
CA PHE A 24 -8.86 10.17 -9.68
C PHE A 24 -9.98 10.62 -10.61
N ILE A 25 -10.77 11.59 -10.15
CA ILE A 25 -11.81 12.25 -10.92
C ILE A 25 -11.65 13.77 -10.83
N GLU A 26 -12.11 14.47 -11.84
CA GLU A 26 -12.24 15.93 -11.83
C GLU A 26 -13.69 16.34 -12.06
N LYS A 27 -14.08 17.49 -11.53
CA LYS A 27 -15.41 18.03 -11.74
C LYS A 27 -15.50 18.64 -13.13
N SER A 28 -16.41 18.15 -13.96
CA SER A 28 -16.61 18.61 -15.34
C SER A 28 -17.88 19.47 -15.53
N GLY A 29 -18.69 19.62 -14.45
CA GLY A 29 -19.90 20.43 -14.46
C GLY A 29 -20.75 20.26 -13.20
N ARG A 30 -21.98 20.81 -13.17
CA ARG A 30 -22.88 20.60 -12.04
C ARG A 30 -23.28 19.12 -11.97
N ASN A 31 -22.88 18.44 -10.88
CA ASN A 31 -23.08 17.00 -10.65
C ASN A 31 -22.48 16.07 -11.74
N LYS A 32 -21.52 16.58 -12.53
CA LYS A 32 -20.79 15.78 -13.52
C LYS A 32 -19.32 15.66 -13.12
N TYR A 33 -18.80 14.47 -13.24
CA TYR A 33 -17.40 14.14 -12.94
C TYR A 33 -16.82 13.37 -14.11
N ARG A 34 -15.54 13.60 -14.40
CA ARG A 34 -14.80 12.88 -15.43
C ARG A 34 -13.67 12.12 -14.76
N VAL A 35 -13.54 10.84 -15.09
CA VAL A 35 -12.39 10.05 -14.68
C VAL A 35 -11.16 10.60 -15.41
N ILE A 36 -10.13 10.94 -14.66
CA ILE A 36 -8.86 11.39 -15.24
C ILE A 36 -8.21 10.16 -15.87
N SER A 37 -7.82 10.27 -17.15
CA SER A 37 -7.21 9.17 -17.89
C SER A 37 -6.05 8.56 -17.08
N PRO A 38 -5.98 7.23 -16.94
CA PRO A 38 -4.86 6.55 -16.29
C PRO A 38 -3.50 6.99 -16.80
N THR A 39 -3.38 7.26 -18.10
CA THR A 39 -2.14 7.77 -18.73
C THR A 39 -1.71 9.15 -18.22
N ARG A 40 -2.64 9.98 -17.76
CA ARG A 40 -2.33 11.30 -17.19
C ARG A 40 -1.91 11.21 -15.73
N LEU A 41 -2.43 10.18 -15.04
CA LEU A 41 -2.14 9.88 -13.64
C LEU A 41 -0.89 9.00 -13.47
N VAL A 42 -0.52 8.23 -14.50
CA VAL A 42 0.64 7.31 -14.53
C VAL A 42 1.94 8.04 -14.88
N LYS A 43 1.89 9.32 -15.28
CA LYS A 43 3.13 10.07 -15.47
C LYS A 43 3.88 10.17 -14.13
N GLU A 44 5.14 9.80 -14.19
CA GLU A 44 6.30 10.00 -13.28
C GLU A 44 6.01 10.22 -11.78
N ASP A 45 4.90 10.90 -11.46
CA ASP A 45 4.57 11.36 -10.13
C ASP A 45 4.12 10.23 -9.18
N TYR A 46 3.37 9.22 -9.68
CA TYR A 46 2.86 8.13 -8.83
C TYR A 46 3.95 7.11 -8.48
N SER A 47 4.76 6.72 -9.44
CA SER A 47 5.90 5.81 -9.21
C SER A 47 6.94 6.46 -8.29
N GLU A 48 7.18 7.75 -8.49
CA GLU A 48 8.05 8.54 -7.62
C GLU A 48 7.47 8.68 -6.22
N HIS A 49 6.16 8.87 -6.10
CA HIS A 49 5.47 8.91 -4.82
C HIS A 49 5.61 7.58 -4.05
N ILE A 50 5.41 6.45 -4.73
CA ILE A 50 5.62 5.11 -4.15
C ILE A 50 7.07 4.96 -3.69
N ARG A 51 8.03 5.33 -4.52
CA ARG A 51 9.47 5.30 -4.19
C ARG A 51 9.77 6.10 -2.94
N LYS A 52 9.25 7.32 -2.81
CA LYS A 52 9.39 8.17 -1.61
C LYS A 52 8.78 7.51 -0.36
N CYS A 53 7.66 6.78 -0.51
CA CYS A 53 7.06 6.06 0.59
C CYS A 53 7.93 4.91 1.10
N TYR A 54 8.61 4.15 0.23
CA TYR A 54 9.60 3.16 0.67
C TYR A 54 10.83 3.82 1.30
N GLN A 55 11.32 4.92 0.74
CA GLN A 55 12.43 5.66 1.32
C GLN A 55 12.13 6.20 2.71
N LEU A 56 10.89 6.63 2.96
CA LEU A 56 10.44 7.10 4.27
C LEU A 56 10.68 6.05 5.36
N LEU A 57 10.45 4.76 5.08
CA LEU A 57 10.69 3.69 6.06
C LEU A 57 12.14 3.68 6.56
N LYS A 58 13.10 3.92 5.67
CA LYS A 58 14.54 3.94 6.02
C LYS A 58 14.89 5.10 6.97
N THR A 59 14.16 6.20 6.90
CA THR A 59 14.39 7.36 7.78
C THR A 59 13.92 7.13 9.21
N SER A 60 13.09 6.12 9.45
CA SER A 60 12.55 5.83 10.79
C SER A 60 13.61 5.37 11.79
N ARG A 61 14.69 4.74 11.30
CA ARG A 61 15.71 4.05 12.11
C ARG A 61 15.16 2.91 13.00
N LEU A 62 13.90 2.53 12.83
CA LEU A 62 13.26 1.45 13.56
C LEU A 62 13.41 0.12 12.78
N LYS A 63 13.46 -1.00 13.51
CA LYS A 63 13.55 -2.33 12.88
C LYS A 63 12.24 -2.63 12.15
N TYR A 64 12.34 -2.95 10.85
CA TYR A 64 11.22 -3.43 10.03
C TYR A 64 11.72 -4.45 8.99
N ALA A 65 10.79 -5.17 8.39
CA ALA A 65 11.02 -5.96 7.20
C ALA A 65 9.82 -5.83 6.27
N LEU A 66 10.07 -5.70 4.98
CA LEU A 66 9.03 -5.86 3.96
C LEU A 66 8.51 -7.30 4.02
N THR A 67 7.20 -7.49 3.97
CA THR A 67 6.55 -8.79 4.14
C THR A 67 5.41 -9.01 3.13
N LYS A 68 4.91 -10.22 3.05
CA LYS A 68 3.76 -10.57 2.19
C LYS A 68 4.04 -10.18 0.73
N THR A 69 3.10 -9.48 0.08
CA THR A 69 3.25 -9.06 -1.33
C THR A 69 4.50 -8.21 -1.57
N ASP A 70 4.92 -7.39 -0.59
CA ASP A 70 6.16 -6.62 -0.70
C ASP A 70 7.39 -7.51 -0.72
N ALA A 71 7.42 -8.55 0.12
CA ALA A 71 8.51 -9.52 0.12
C ALA A 71 8.54 -10.29 -1.21
N VAL A 72 7.40 -10.79 -1.69
CA VAL A 72 7.30 -11.46 -3.00
C VAL A 72 7.86 -10.57 -4.11
N THR A 73 7.42 -9.31 -4.17
CA THR A 73 7.90 -8.35 -5.16
C THR A 73 9.43 -8.16 -5.11
N LYS A 74 10.02 -8.13 -3.90
CA LYS A 74 11.48 -7.98 -3.75
C LYS A 74 12.22 -9.26 -4.14
N TRP A 75 11.78 -10.42 -3.67
CA TRP A 75 12.41 -11.70 -4.00
C TRP A 75 12.35 -12.04 -5.50
N THR A 76 11.27 -11.65 -6.17
CA THR A 76 11.08 -11.86 -7.62
C THR A 76 11.64 -10.73 -8.48
N LYS A 77 12.43 -9.79 -7.93
CA LYS A 77 13.00 -8.62 -8.64
C LYS A 77 11.94 -7.75 -9.33
N GLY A 78 10.73 -7.69 -8.76
CA GLY A 78 9.62 -6.95 -9.34
C GLY A 78 8.84 -7.68 -10.42
N ALA A 79 9.23 -8.91 -10.79
CA ALA A 79 8.51 -9.70 -11.78
C ALA A 79 7.07 -10.05 -11.32
N TYR A 80 6.85 -10.10 -10.01
CA TYR A 80 5.54 -10.36 -9.43
C TYR A 80 5.10 -9.21 -8.49
N ASN A 81 4.01 -8.55 -8.86
CA ASN A 81 3.47 -7.40 -8.13
C ASN A 81 1.95 -7.50 -8.03
N ALA A 82 1.47 -8.42 -7.18
CA ALA A 82 0.05 -8.69 -7.00
C ALA A 82 -0.64 -7.71 -6.04
N ASN A 83 -1.97 -7.65 -6.12
CA ASN A 83 -2.85 -6.93 -5.19
C ASN A 83 -2.58 -5.42 -5.11
N ARG A 84 -2.06 -4.83 -6.18
CA ARG A 84 -1.81 -3.40 -6.32
C ARG A 84 -2.37 -2.88 -7.62
N PHE A 85 -2.99 -1.73 -7.55
CA PHE A 85 -3.50 -1.02 -8.73
C PHE A 85 -3.41 0.49 -8.47
N PHE A 86 -3.64 1.26 -9.50
CA PHE A 86 -3.63 2.70 -9.38
C PHE A 86 -4.62 3.18 -8.30
N GLY A 87 -4.14 4.02 -7.38
CA GLY A 87 -4.94 4.48 -6.23
C GLY A 87 -5.08 3.50 -5.08
N PHE A 88 -4.44 2.31 -5.16
CA PHE A 88 -4.41 1.34 -4.06
C PHE A 88 -3.05 0.64 -4.02
N HIS A 89 -2.17 1.08 -3.13
CA HIS A 89 -0.83 0.51 -2.99
C HIS A 89 -0.50 0.31 -1.50
N PRO A 90 -0.91 -0.81 -0.91
CA PRO A 90 -0.51 -1.15 0.45
C PRO A 90 1.00 -1.47 0.49
N ILE A 91 1.73 -0.86 1.42
CA ILE A 91 3.10 -1.24 1.78
C ILE A 91 3.02 -2.07 3.05
N GLN A 92 3.41 -3.33 2.96
CA GLN A 92 3.26 -4.31 4.02
C GLN A 92 4.58 -4.53 4.74
N ILE A 93 4.60 -4.25 6.05
CA ILE A 93 5.81 -4.36 6.86
C ILE A 93 5.56 -5.13 8.16
N LYS A 94 6.53 -5.98 8.53
CA LYS A 94 6.68 -6.51 9.88
C LYS A 94 7.35 -5.46 10.75
N ILE A 95 6.86 -5.29 11.97
CA ILE A 95 7.42 -4.41 12.99
C ILE A 95 7.42 -5.13 14.33
N ARG A 96 8.30 -4.75 15.26
CA ARG A 96 8.26 -5.31 16.61
C ARG A 96 7.11 -4.70 17.39
N LYS A 97 6.38 -5.51 18.16
CA LYS A 97 5.28 -5.03 19.02
C LYS A 97 5.71 -3.91 19.96
N LYS A 98 6.90 -4.01 20.54
CA LYS A 98 7.45 -2.98 21.44
C LYS A 98 7.67 -1.63 20.75
N ASP A 99 7.94 -1.61 19.44
CA ASP A 99 8.18 -0.39 18.67
C ASP A 99 6.90 0.22 18.08
N LEU A 100 5.72 -0.43 18.28
CA LEU A 100 4.46 0.00 17.66
C LEU A 100 4.07 1.44 18.00
N ALA A 101 4.32 1.88 19.22
CA ALA A 101 4.01 3.25 19.65
C ALA A 101 4.88 4.28 18.91
N GLU A 102 6.17 3.98 18.72
CA GLU A 102 7.12 4.84 17.99
C GLU A 102 6.77 4.89 16.49
N TRP A 103 6.41 3.74 15.89
CA TRP A 103 5.92 3.68 14.51
C TRP A 103 4.68 4.56 14.30
N LYS A 104 3.70 4.50 15.20
CA LYS A 104 2.52 5.35 15.14
C LYS A 104 2.87 6.85 15.22
N LYS A 105 3.76 7.25 16.14
CA LYS A 105 4.25 8.63 16.22
C LYS A 105 4.94 9.06 14.93
N PHE A 106 5.81 8.21 14.39
CA PHE A 106 6.54 8.46 13.15
C PHE A 106 5.59 8.71 11.97
N PHE A 107 4.59 7.84 11.76
CA PHE A 107 3.66 7.98 10.64
C PHE A 107 2.69 9.15 10.81
N ASN A 108 2.22 9.41 12.02
CA ASN A 108 1.40 10.59 12.31
C ASN A 108 2.17 11.89 12.03
N LYS A 109 3.43 11.98 12.45
CA LYS A 109 4.31 13.12 12.16
C LYS A 109 4.47 13.34 10.64
N ASN A 110 4.60 12.28 9.88
CA ASN A 110 4.77 12.32 8.42
C ASN A 110 3.44 12.36 7.66
N LYS A 111 2.29 12.47 8.35
CA LYS A 111 0.94 12.50 7.76
C LYS A 111 0.68 11.36 6.79
N LYS A 112 1.09 10.14 7.17
CA LYS A 112 0.91 8.92 6.37
C LYS A 112 -0.16 8.04 6.99
N ASP A 113 -1.03 7.49 6.15
CA ASP A 113 -2.05 6.54 6.59
C ASP A 113 -1.43 5.16 6.84
N PHE A 114 -1.84 4.53 7.94
CA PHE A 114 -1.42 3.18 8.29
C PHE A 114 -2.53 2.43 9.01
N VAL A 115 -2.49 1.12 8.93
CA VAL A 115 -3.35 0.21 9.69
C VAL A 115 -2.48 -0.83 10.42
N VAL A 116 -2.96 -1.31 11.55
CA VAL A 116 -2.38 -2.46 12.24
C VAL A 116 -3.21 -3.67 11.90
N TRP A 117 -2.60 -4.71 11.33
CA TRP A 117 -3.28 -5.94 10.95
C TRP A 117 -4.07 -6.54 12.13
N GLY A 118 -5.27 -7.03 11.87
CA GLY A 118 -6.18 -7.56 12.90
C GLY A 118 -6.94 -6.51 13.71
N LYS A 119 -6.70 -5.21 13.52
CA LYS A 119 -7.46 -4.14 14.17
C LYS A 119 -8.48 -3.51 13.21
N LYS A 120 -9.67 -3.20 13.74
CA LYS A 120 -10.68 -2.47 12.97
C LYS A 120 -10.15 -1.11 12.54
N TYR A 121 -10.31 -0.80 11.26
CA TYR A 121 -9.97 0.49 10.68
C TYR A 121 -11.21 1.12 10.06
N ARG A 122 -11.48 2.39 10.38
CA ARG A 122 -12.74 3.06 10.00
C ARG A 122 -12.62 4.00 8.81
N LYS A 123 -11.41 4.25 8.32
CA LYS A 123 -11.19 5.13 7.17
C LYS A 123 -11.12 4.30 5.89
N THR A 124 -11.58 4.88 4.78
CA THR A 124 -11.29 4.32 3.46
C THR A 124 -9.83 4.63 3.11
N LEU A 125 -9.08 3.59 2.78
CA LEU A 125 -7.67 3.71 2.41
C LEU A 125 -7.56 3.86 0.90
N PHE A 126 -6.87 4.91 0.47
CA PHE A 126 -6.58 5.17 -0.93
C PHE A 126 -5.10 5.51 -1.10
N SER A 127 -4.62 5.43 -2.35
CA SER A 127 -3.24 5.72 -2.70
C SER A 127 -2.26 4.79 -1.98
N VAL A 128 -1.17 5.31 -1.46
CA VAL A 128 -0.15 4.55 -0.74
C VAL A 128 -0.40 4.64 0.75
N PHE A 129 -0.53 3.50 1.40
CA PHE A 129 -0.68 3.39 2.85
C PHE A 129 0.10 2.18 3.37
N TYR A 130 0.26 2.09 4.70
CA TYR A 130 1.08 1.05 5.31
C TYR A 130 0.24 0.07 6.13
N ILE A 131 0.60 -1.21 6.06
CA ILE A 131 -0.01 -2.27 6.89
C ILE A 131 1.08 -2.82 7.81
N PHE A 132 0.85 -2.74 9.11
CA PHE A 132 1.76 -3.22 10.14
C PHE A 132 1.38 -4.61 10.61
N TYR A 133 2.27 -5.56 10.45
CA TYR A 133 2.22 -6.87 11.07
C TYR A 133 3.13 -6.84 12.30
N ALA A 134 2.51 -6.70 13.49
CA ALA A 134 3.24 -6.54 14.74
C ALA A 134 3.57 -7.90 15.34
N GLU A 135 4.86 -8.25 15.45
CA GLU A 135 5.39 -9.49 16.00
C GLU A 135 6.32 -9.21 17.19
N GLU A 136 6.57 -10.20 18.06
CA GLU A 136 7.51 -10.02 19.20
C GLU A 136 8.92 -9.75 18.67
N ASP A 137 9.39 -10.59 17.76
CA ASP A 137 10.62 -10.39 16.99
C ASP A 137 10.52 -11.12 15.65
N PHE A 138 11.37 -10.77 14.70
CA PHE A 138 11.43 -11.37 13.39
C PHE A 138 12.83 -11.27 12.79
N LYS A 139 13.14 -12.23 11.89
CA LYS A 139 14.38 -12.23 11.11
C LYS A 139 14.26 -11.31 9.91
N VAL A 140 15.37 -10.73 9.52
CA VAL A 140 15.48 -9.82 8.37
C VAL A 140 16.61 -10.29 7.46
N LYS A 141 16.36 -10.24 6.16
CA LYS A 141 17.35 -10.39 5.11
C LYS A 141 17.47 -9.10 4.32
N THR A 142 18.65 -8.80 3.82
CA THR A 142 18.82 -7.66 2.91
C THR A 142 18.69 -8.14 1.46
N VAL A 143 17.71 -7.63 0.73
CA VAL A 143 17.44 -7.97 -0.66
C VAL A 143 17.42 -6.67 -1.46
N TYR A 144 18.35 -6.49 -2.39
CA TYR A 144 18.54 -5.25 -3.16
C TYR A 144 18.57 -3.97 -2.30
N GLY A 145 19.26 -4.04 -1.13
CA GLY A 145 19.39 -2.92 -0.20
C GLY A 145 18.13 -2.60 0.63
N GLU A 146 17.12 -3.48 0.59
CA GLU A 146 15.90 -3.37 1.38
C GLU A 146 15.85 -4.46 2.46
N PRO A 147 15.36 -4.16 3.67
CA PRO A 147 15.08 -5.17 4.69
C PRO A 147 13.80 -5.94 4.32
N VAL A 148 13.94 -7.24 4.15
CA VAL A 148 12.86 -8.14 3.71
C VAL A 148 12.79 -9.35 4.66
N GLU A 149 11.61 -9.91 4.86
CA GLU A 149 11.46 -11.17 5.58
C GLU A 149 12.20 -12.30 4.87
N PRO A 150 12.61 -13.37 5.57
CA PRO A 150 13.29 -14.53 4.98
C PRO A 150 12.49 -15.12 3.82
N LEU A 151 13.20 -15.62 2.81
CA LEU A 151 12.58 -16.26 1.64
C LEU A 151 11.65 -17.42 2.03
N LYS A 152 12.01 -18.19 3.06
CA LYS A 152 11.17 -19.28 3.57
C LYS A 152 9.78 -18.76 4.00
N ASP A 153 9.72 -17.69 4.79
CA ASP A 153 8.46 -17.10 5.28
C ASP A 153 7.63 -16.55 4.10
N THR A 154 8.33 -16.01 3.08
CA THR A 154 7.69 -15.52 1.85
C THR A 154 7.09 -16.67 1.03
N ILE A 155 7.79 -17.81 0.91
CA ILE A 155 7.29 -19.00 0.21
C ILE A 155 6.06 -19.57 0.94
N GLU A 156 6.12 -19.70 2.28
CA GLU A 156 4.96 -20.14 3.08
C GLU A 156 3.75 -19.25 2.83
N TYR A 157 3.95 -17.93 2.79
CA TYR A 157 2.87 -16.99 2.46
C TYR A 157 2.32 -17.21 1.03
N CYS A 158 3.16 -17.47 0.04
CA CYS A 158 2.72 -17.76 -1.33
C CYS A 158 1.90 -19.06 -1.38
N GLN A 159 2.32 -20.10 -0.67
CA GLN A 159 1.61 -21.37 -0.57
C GLN A 159 0.22 -21.21 0.06
N ASP A 160 0.10 -20.42 1.13
CA ASP A 160 -1.17 -20.11 1.77
C ASP A 160 -2.11 -19.27 0.89
N ASN A 161 -1.56 -18.64 -0.15
CA ASN A 161 -2.29 -17.76 -1.07
C ASN A 161 -2.06 -18.17 -2.54
N ILE A 162 -2.03 -19.48 -2.81
CA ILE A 162 -1.62 -20.04 -4.11
C ILE A 162 -2.41 -19.47 -5.27
N ALA A 163 -3.71 -19.23 -5.13
CA ALA A 163 -4.53 -18.63 -6.18
C ALA A 163 -4.03 -17.24 -6.66
N THR A 164 -3.27 -16.54 -5.80
CA THR A 164 -2.69 -15.24 -6.14
C THR A 164 -1.25 -15.37 -6.62
N PHE A 165 -0.52 -16.40 -6.14
CA PHE A 165 0.93 -16.50 -6.30
C PHE A 165 1.41 -17.77 -6.99
N GLU A 166 0.55 -18.44 -7.74
CA GLU A 166 0.85 -19.71 -8.43
C GLU A 166 2.13 -19.64 -9.29
N HIS A 167 2.42 -18.48 -9.85
CA HIS A 167 3.57 -18.27 -10.74
C HIS A 167 4.68 -17.39 -10.13
N ALA A 168 4.65 -17.15 -8.80
CA ALA A 168 5.62 -16.27 -8.14
C ALA A 168 6.94 -16.97 -7.76
#